data_64c163f383c87f1732a13cb0a562662e
#
_entry.id   64c163f383c87f1732a13cb0a562662e
#
_cell.length_a   1.000
_cell.length_b   1.000
_cell.length_c   1.000
_cell.angle_alpha   90.00
_cell.angle_beta   90.00
_cell.angle_gamma   90.00
#
_symmetry.space_group_name_H-M   'P 1'
#
loop_
_entity.id
_entity.type
_entity.pdbx_description
1 polymer ?
#
loop_
_entity_poly.entity_id
_entity_poly.type
_entity_poly.pdbx_seq_one_letter_code
_entity_poly.pdbx_strand_id
1 'polypeptide(L)'
;ESAPDPGPVHVHGLGVDPADETLYIASHTGLFRLPRESSAATRVADRYQDTMAFTVTGAGRFLGSGHPDMREDLPPFLGLIESTDAGESWVEVSLQGEVDFHLLAASGSRVYGFGSVWGSNEAVFFASNNGGESWTKHGPPESLIGLAISPSDPRMLIASSARSLFLTQDGGKTWNRSPGSPGLLAWPQPDRLYLADSKGSIERSTNMGQSWRQAGRLPGPPSALGFGSGELFAATHNGAVLESRDQGATWSERFSP
;
A
#
# COMPACT_ATOMS: atom_id res chain seq x y z
N GLU A 1 -22.01 27.93 0.00
CA GLU A 1 -21.89 26.61 -0.66
C GLU A 1 -20.55 26.02 -0.27
N SER A 2 -20.54 24.80 0.26
CA SER A 2 -19.28 24.09 0.51
C SER A 2 -18.59 23.80 -0.82
N ALA A 3 -17.26 23.92 -0.85
CA ALA A 3 -16.49 23.51 -2.03
C ALA A 3 -16.81 22.04 -2.38
N PRO A 4 -16.86 21.68 -3.67
CA PRO A 4 -17.07 20.29 -4.06
C PRO A 4 -15.93 19.40 -3.53
N ASP A 5 -16.27 18.13 -3.23
CA ASP A 5 -15.26 17.15 -2.81
C ASP A 5 -14.17 17.01 -3.91
N PRO A 6 -12.89 17.20 -3.58
CA PRO A 6 -11.80 17.12 -4.57
C PRO A 6 -11.61 15.70 -5.13
N GLY A 7 -12.27 14.67 -4.56
CA GLY A 7 -12.03 13.27 -4.91
C GLY A 7 -10.66 12.75 -4.44
N PRO A 8 -10.25 11.55 -4.85
CA PRO A 8 -8.96 10.96 -4.50
C PRO A 8 -7.81 11.67 -5.24
N VAL A 9 -7.06 12.50 -4.52
CA VAL A 9 -5.89 13.22 -5.04
C VAL A 9 -4.63 12.57 -4.48
N HIS A 10 -3.63 12.31 -5.33
CA HIS A 10 -2.40 11.60 -4.97
C HIS A 10 -2.69 10.27 -4.26
N VAL A 11 -2.98 9.25 -5.06
CA VAL A 11 -3.26 7.89 -4.56
C VAL A 11 -1.97 7.25 -4.04
N HIS A 12 -1.99 6.82 -2.78
CA HIS A 12 -0.89 6.18 -2.08
C HIS A 12 -1.06 4.66 -1.95
N GLY A 13 -2.31 4.18 -1.89
CA GLY A 13 -2.60 2.76 -1.69
C GLY A 13 -3.91 2.33 -2.31
N LEU A 14 -3.95 1.07 -2.73
CA LEU A 14 -5.13 0.40 -3.28
C LEU A 14 -5.31 -0.93 -2.57
N GLY A 15 -6.54 -1.23 -2.15
CA GLY A 15 -6.89 -2.51 -1.54
C GLY A 15 -8.32 -2.89 -1.83
N VAL A 16 -8.58 -4.19 -2.03
CA VAL A 16 -9.93 -4.70 -2.25
C VAL A 16 -10.42 -5.37 -0.98
N ASP A 17 -11.61 -4.98 -0.52
CA ASP A 17 -12.28 -5.67 0.59
C ASP A 17 -12.79 -7.04 0.10
N PRO A 18 -12.34 -8.14 0.73
CA PRO A 18 -12.80 -9.47 0.34
C PRO A 18 -14.29 -9.74 0.68
N ALA A 19 -14.96 -8.88 1.44
CA ALA A 19 -16.37 -9.05 1.80
C ALA A 19 -17.31 -8.79 0.61
N ASP A 20 -17.04 -7.75 -0.17
CA ASP A 20 -17.93 -7.27 -1.23
C ASP A 20 -17.21 -6.86 -2.52
N GLU A 21 -15.89 -7.11 -2.59
CA GLU A 21 -15.02 -6.78 -3.71
C GLU A 21 -14.93 -5.27 -4.03
N THR A 22 -15.30 -4.41 -3.07
CA THR A 22 -15.13 -2.96 -3.19
C THR A 22 -13.64 -2.61 -3.16
N LEU A 23 -13.20 -1.83 -4.14
CA LEU A 23 -11.86 -1.25 -4.17
C LEU A 23 -11.81 -0.01 -3.27
N TYR A 24 -10.88 0.01 -2.35
CA TYR A 24 -10.56 1.17 -1.52
C TYR A 24 -9.34 1.89 -2.07
N ILE A 25 -9.43 3.21 -2.13
CA ILE A 25 -8.42 4.11 -2.67
C ILE A 25 -7.97 5.03 -1.54
N ALA A 26 -6.79 4.79 -1.01
CA ALA A 26 -6.15 5.63 -0.01
C ALA A 26 -5.39 6.76 -0.69
N SER A 27 -5.67 8.00 -0.30
CA SER A 27 -5.15 9.18 -0.96
C SER A 27 -4.82 10.31 0.02
N HIS A 28 -4.21 11.36 -0.50
CA HIS A 28 -3.90 12.60 0.24
C HIS A 28 -5.14 13.30 0.79
N THR A 29 -6.29 13.06 0.19
CA THR A 29 -7.56 13.70 0.55
C THR A 29 -8.50 12.81 1.32
N GLY A 30 -8.12 11.58 1.64
CA GLY A 30 -8.92 10.64 2.41
C GLY A 30 -8.95 9.23 1.83
N LEU A 31 -9.80 8.40 2.41
CA LEU A 31 -10.13 7.08 1.90
C LEU A 31 -11.41 7.16 1.06
N PHE A 32 -11.38 6.53 -0.11
CA PHE A 32 -12.52 6.44 -1.01
C PHE A 32 -12.86 4.98 -1.30
N ARG A 33 -14.13 4.69 -1.50
CA ARG A 33 -14.62 3.39 -1.96
C ARG A 33 -15.12 3.47 -3.39
N LEU A 34 -14.77 2.47 -4.18
CA LEU A 34 -15.19 2.28 -5.56
C LEU A 34 -15.79 0.87 -5.67
N PRO A 35 -17.12 0.72 -5.54
CA PRO A 35 -17.78 -0.57 -5.67
C PRO A 35 -17.50 -1.21 -7.04
N ARG A 36 -17.54 -2.54 -7.11
CA ARG A 36 -17.14 -3.31 -8.29
C ARG A 36 -17.82 -2.85 -9.58
N GLU A 37 -19.10 -2.56 -9.52
CA GLU A 37 -19.91 -2.15 -10.69
C GLU A 37 -20.01 -0.63 -10.87
N SER A 38 -19.29 0.16 -10.05
CA SER A 38 -19.32 1.61 -10.12
C SER A 38 -18.08 2.17 -10.81
N SER A 39 -18.24 3.28 -11.50
CA SER A 39 -17.13 4.13 -11.98
C SER A 39 -16.96 5.40 -11.14
N ALA A 40 -17.78 5.58 -10.09
CA ALA A 40 -17.73 6.73 -9.21
C ALA A 40 -17.13 6.35 -7.86
N ALA A 41 -15.99 6.94 -7.51
CA ALA A 41 -15.41 6.83 -6.18
C ALA A 41 -16.12 7.77 -5.21
N THR A 42 -16.48 7.27 -4.03
CA THR A 42 -17.13 8.05 -2.97
C THR A 42 -16.27 8.02 -1.72
N ARG A 43 -16.17 9.19 -1.04
CA ARG A 43 -15.44 9.28 0.23
C ARG A 43 -16.04 8.36 1.28
N VAL A 44 -15.20 7.69 2.04
CA VAL A 44 -15.60 6.91 3.21
C VAL A 44 -15.68 7.86 4.39
N ALA A 45 -16.82 7.88 5.07
CA ALA A 45 -17.16 8.85 6.10
C ALA A 45 -16.96 10.31 5.62
N ASP A 46 -17.14 11.30 6.46
CA ASP A 46 -16.77 12.70 6.15
C ASP A 46 -15.38 12.99 6.71
N ARG A 47 -14.36 12.23 6.25
CA ARG A 47 -12.99 12.31 6.80
C ARG A 47 -11.98 12.64 5.71
N TYR A 48 -11.18 13.69 5.94
CA TYR A 48 -10.16 14.22 5.03
C TYR A 48 -8.75 13.91 5.55
N GLN A 49 -8.58 12.73 6.09
CA GLN A 49 -7.31 12.22 6.57
C GLN A 49 -6.37 11.94 5.39
N ASP A 50 -5.13 12.42 5.46
CA ASP A 50 -4.10 11.99 4.50
C ASP A 50 -3.66 10.56 4.82
N THR A 51 -4.09 9.61 4.00
CA THR A 51 -3.81 8.19 4.21
C THR A 51 -2.60 7.78 3.38
N MET A 52 -1.39 7.95 3.95
CA MET A 52 -0.11 7.70 3.29
C MET A 52 0.19 6.21 3.10
N ALA A 53 -0.12 5.39 4.09
CA ALA A 53 0.03 3.94 4.03
C ALA A 53 -1.30 3.26 4.33
N PHE A 54 -1.62 2.21 3.56
CA PHE A 54 -2.90 1.52 3.64
C PHE A 54 -2.75 0.05 3.25
N THR A 55 -3.40 -0.84 3.99
CA THR A 55 -3.51 -2.26 3.62
C THR A 55 -4.80 -2.87 4.15
N VAL A 56 -5.44 -3.69 3.33
CA VAL A 56 -6.60 -4.50 3.70
C VAL A 56 -6.10 -5.80 4.33
N THR A 57 -6.55 -6.09 5.55
CA THR A 57 -6.14 -7.28 6.31
C THR A 57 -7.23 -8.35 6.39
N GLY A 58 -8.46 -8.00 6.02
CA GLY A 58 -9.61 -8.91 6.02
C GLY A 58 -10.90 -8.17 5.67
N ALA A 59 -12.02 -8.86 5.71
CA ALA A 59 -13.35 -8.31 5.45
C ALA A 59 -13.66 -7.14 6.40
N GLY A 60 -13.80 -5.94 5.86
CA GLY A 60 -14.02 -4.71 6.61
C GLY A 60 -12.86 -4.29 7.53
N ARG A 61 -11.70 -4.94 7.44
CA ARG A 61 -10.56 -4.69 8.34
C ARG A 61 -9.37 -4.11 7.60
N PHE A 62 -8.96 -2.91 8.01
CA PHE A 62 -7.90 -2.16 7.37
C PHE A 62 -6.86 -1.68 8.39
N LEU A 63 -5.61 -1.60 7.96
CA LEU A 63 -4.56 -0.86 8.67
C LEU A 63 -4.19 0.36 7.83
N GLY A 64 -3.94 1.46 8.52
CA GLY A 64 -3.57 2.73 7.91
C GLY A 64 -2.55 3.51 8.71
N SER A 65 -2.01 4.54 8.09
CA SER A 65 -1.14 5.55 8.69
C SER A 65 -1.15 6.82 7.84
N GLY A 66 -0.60 7.89 8.37
CA GLY A 66 -0.46 9.18 7.71
C GLY A 66 -0.73 10.35 8.64
N HIS A 67 -1.46 11.35 8.12
CA HIS A 67 -1.75 12.57 8.88
C HIS A 67 -3.25 12.70 9.16
N PRO A 68 -3.63 13.19 10.34
CA PRO A 68 -5.03 13.33 10.72
C PRO A 68 -5.77 14.35 9.83
N ASP A 69 -7.08 14.26 9.82
CA ASP A 69 -7.92 15.35 9.33
C ASP A 69 -7.64 16.62 10.15
N MET A 70 -7.39 17.73 9.48
CA MET A 70 -7.07 19.00 10.15
C MET A 70 -8.18 19.53 11.07
N ARG A 71 -9.37 18.93 11.02
CA ARG A 71 -10.50 19.22 11.92
C ARG A 71 -10.40 18.45 13.25
N GLU A 72 -9.52 17.46 13.33
CA GLU A 72 -9.30 16.64 14.52
C GLU A 72 -8.14 17.19 15.35
N ASP A 73 -8.30 17.18 16.68
CA ASP A 73 -7.22 17.55 17.63
C ASP A 73 -6.37 16.33 17.94
N LEU A 74 -5.60 15.90 16.95
CA LEU A 74 -4.70 14.76 17.03
C LEU A 74 -3.25 15.17 16.74
N PRO A 75 -2.27 14.39 17.24
CA PRO A 75 -0.86 14.58 16.86
C PRO A 75 -0.66 14.50 15.34
N PRO A 76 0.39 15.14 14.79
CA PRO A 76 0.59 15.25 13.34
C PRO A 76 0.81 13.92 12.62
N PHE A 77 1.20 12.86 13.35
CA PHE A 77 1.36 11.51 12.83
C PHE A 77 0.36 10.57 13.47
N LEU A 78 -0.37 9.82 12.67
CA LEU A 78 -1.36 8.87 13.16
C LEU A 78 -0.73 7.59 13.75
N GLY A 79 0.56 7.34 13.48
CA GLY A 79 1.15 6.05 13.84
C GLY A 79 0.48 4.91 13.06
N LEU A 80 0.26 3.78 13.70
CA LEU A 80 -0.59 2.71 13.16
C LEU A 80 -2.02 2.87 13.67
N ILE A 81 -2.96 2.92 12.75
CA ILE A 81 -4.40 2.94 13.02
C ILE A 81 -5.07 1.72 12.37
N GLU A 82 -6.15 1.23 12.98
CA GLU A 82 -6.98 0.15 12.49
C GLU A 82 -8.42 0.60 12.32
N SER A 83 -9.05 0.13 11.24
CA SER A 83 -10.50 0.13 11.06
C SER A 83 -11.01 -1.32 11.03
N THR A 84 -12.18 -1.55 11.63
CA THR A 84 -12.91 -2.83 11.60
C THR A 84 -14.29 -2.72 10.97
N ASP A 85 -14.59 -1.58 10.38
CA ASP A 85 -15.88 -1.21 9.78
C ASP A 85 -15.71 -0.59 8.38
N ALA A 86 -14.76 -1.14 7.61
CA ALA A 86 -14.48 -0.75 6.24
C ALA A 86 -14.08 0.73 6.06
N GLY A 87 -13.38 1.28 7.07
CA GLY A 87 -12.83 2.63 7.04
C GLY A 87 -13.78 3.71 7.56
N GLU A 88 -14.98 3.36 8.01
CA GLU A 88 -15.93 4.34 8.55
C GLU A 88 -15.42 4.97 9.86
N SER A 89 -14.75 4.17 10.70
CA SER A 89 -14.05 4.67 11.88
C SER A 89 -12.65 4.06 12.02
N TRP A 90 -11.78 4.78 12.72
CA TRP A 90 -10.40 4.38 12.96
C TRP A 90 -10.03 4.52 14.41
N VAL A 91 -9.28 3.55 14.92
CA VAL A 91 -8.71 3.57 16.27
C VAL A 91 -7.20 3.49 16.22
N GLU A 92 -6.54 4.15 17.14
CA GLU A 92 -5.10 4.02 17.33
C GLU A 92 -4.75 2.59 17.77
N VAL A 93 -3.73 2.02 17.15
CA VAL A 93 -3.09 0.77 17.58
C VAL A 93 -1.80 1.09 18.32
N SER A 94 -0.94 1.93 17.75
CA SER A 94 0.35 2.30 18.35
C SER A 94 1.06 3.43 17.62
N LEU A 95 2.06 4.03 18.27
CA LEU A 95 3.01 4.99 17.71
C LEU A 95 2.38 6.30 17.24
N GLN A 96 1.19 6.65 17.72
CA GLN A 96 0.57 7.95 17.42
C GLN A 96 1.46 9.10 17.90
N GLY A 97 1.66 10.09 17.05
CA GLY A 97 2.56 11.21 17.30
C GLY A 97 4.05 10.88 17.17
N GLU A 98 4.41 9.60 17.01
CA GLU A 98 5.80 9.15 16.97
C GLU A 98 6.28 8.77 15.57
N VAL A 99 5.42 8.12 14.76
CA VAL A 99 5.82 7.55 13.46
C VAL A 99 4.85 7.92 12.36
N ASP A 100 5.41 8.32 11.23
CA ASP A 100 4.73 8.47 9.96
C ASP A 100 5.12 7.29 9.06
N PHE A 101 4.20 6.31 8.92
CA PHE A 101 4.42 5.18 8.03
C PHE A 101 4.03 5.56 6.59
N HIS A 102 4.96 5.34 5.67
CA HIS A 102 4.77 5.51 4.23
C HIS A 102 4.46 4.19 3.52
N LEU A 103 4.88 3.07 4.10
CA LEU A 103 4.57 1.72 3.59
C LEU A 103 4.10 0.84 4.74
N LEU A 104 3.07 0.04 4.46
CA LEU A 104 2.55 -1.00 5.35
C LEU A 104 2.37 -2.30 4.56
N ALA A 105 2.71 -3.42 5.17
CA ALA A 105 2.40 -4.75 4.67
C ALA A 105 2.02 -5.64 5.86
N ALA A 106 0.95 -6.41 5.72
CA ALA A 106 0.44 -7.25 6.80
C ALA A 106 0.06 -8.65 6.33
N SER A 107 0.24 -9.65 7.22
CA SER A 107 -0.21 -11.02 7.03
C SER A 107 -0.44 -11.67 8.40
N GLY A 108 -1.69 -11.95 8.72
CA GLY A 108 -2.09 -12.40 10.06
C GLY A 108 -1.68 -11.37 11.12
N SER A 109 -1.01 -11.82 12.18
CA SER A 109 -0.49 -10.94 13.23
C SER A 109 0.82 -10.22 12.88
N ARG A 110 1.43 -10.51 11.74
CA ARG A 110 2.66 -9.83 11.31
C ARG A 110 2.33 -8.56 10.56
N VAL A 111 2.89 -7.46 11.01
CA VAL A 111 2.79 -6.16 10.37
C VAL A 111 4.20 -5.61 10.18
N TYR A 112 4.46 -5.08 9.00
CA TYR A 112 5.69 -4.40 8.66
C TYR A 112 5.39 -3.00 8.21
N GLY A 113 6.19 -2.06 8.67
CA GLY A 113 6.07 -0.66 8.31
C GLY A 113 7.44 -0.07 7.94
N PHE A 114 7.42 0.88 7.03
CA PHE A 114 8.58 1.72 6.74
C PHE A 114 8.14 3.18 6.80
N GLY A 115 8.88 3.98 7.54
CA GLY A 115 8.50 5.38 7.74
C GLY A 115 9.57 6.18 8.49
N SER A 116 9.21 7.40 8.87
CA SER A 116 10.05 8.33 9.61
C SER A 116 9.59 8.46 11.06
N VAL A 117 10.54 8.68 11.95
CA VAL A 117 10.29 8.92 13.38
C VAL A 117 10.32 10.41 13.66
N TRP A 118 9.36 10.92 14.42
CA TRP A 118 9.29 12.34 14.82
C TRP A 118 10.61 12.83 15.44
N GLY A 119 11.05 13.99 14.98
CA GLY A 119 12.31 14.58 15.47
C GLY A 119 13.58 13.92 14.94
N SER A 120 13.45 12.91 14.07
CA SER A 120 14.56 12.25 13.37
C SER A 120 14.39 12.38 11.86
N ASN A 121 15.51 12.50 11.16
CA ASN A 121 15.52 12.41 9.69
C ASN A 121 15.80 10.97 9.21
N GLU A 122 15.80 10.00 10.11
CA GLU A 122 16.11 8.61 9.79
C GLU A 122 14.84 7.87 9.38
N ALA A 123 14.92 7.21 8.23
CA ALA A 123 13.93 6.22 7.82
C ALA A 123 14.20 4.90 8.55
N VAL A 124 13.16 4.29 9.10
CA VAL A 124 13.23 3.08 9.92
C VAL A 124 12.31 2.01 9.34
N PHE A 125 12.77 0.78 9.35
CA PHE A 125 11.96 -0.40 9.08
C PHE A 125 11.48 -1.00 10.41
N PHE A 126 10.18 -1.20 10.51
CA PHE A 126 9.50 -1.68 11.71
C PHE A 126 8.92 -3.07 11.44
N ALA A 127 9.09 -3.99 12.38
CA ALA A 127 8.52 -5.33 12.34
C ALA A 127 7.74 -5.61 13.62
N SER A 128 6.48 -6.02 13.47
CA SER A 128 5.61 -6.48 14.55
C SER A 128 5.16 -7.92 14.31
N ASN A 129 4.92 -8.66 15.39
CA ASN A 129 4.37 -10.01 15.38
C ASN A 129 3.03 -10.13 16.16
N ASN A 130 2.51 -9.01 16.64
CA ASN A 130 1.29 -8.91 17.46
C ASN A 130 0.32 -7.84 16.93
N GLY A 131 0.15 -7.77 15.61
CA GLY A 131 -0.84 -6.88 15.00
C GLY A 131 -0.45 -5.40 14.97
N GLY A 132 0.82 -5.07 15.29
CA GLY A 132 1.27 -3.69 15.37
C GLY A 132 1.20 -3.07 16.77
N GLU A 133 0.83 -3.82 17.79
CA GLU A 133 0.81 -3.32 19.17
C GLU A 133 2.22 -2.99 19.70
N SER A 134 3.21 -3.74 19.26
CA SER A 134 4.62 -3.47 19.59
C SER A 134 5.54 -3.78 18.40
N TRP A 135 6.71 -3.12 18.39
CA TRP A 135 7.58 -3.09 17.22
C TRP A 135 9.05 -3.33 17.59
N THR A 136 9.72 -4.06 16.70
CA THR A 136 11.17 -4.12 16.63
C THR A 136 11.64 -3.24 15.47
N LYS A 137 12.59 -2.35 15.73
CA LYS A 137 13.19 -1.46 14.71
C LYS A 137 14.39 -2.14 14.07
N HIS A 138 14.48 -2.04 12.75
CA HIS A 138 15.61 -2.52 11.96
C HIS A 138 16.08 -1.42 11.02
N GLY A 139 17.35 -1.45 10.63
CA GLY A 139 17.86 -0.59 9.57
C GLY A 139 17.31 -1.05 8.20
N PRO A 140 16.65 -0.19 7.43
CA PRO A 140 16.29 -0.53 6.06
C PRO A 140 17.55 -0.63 5.19
N PRO A 141 17.52 -1.40 4.08
CA PRO A 141 18.67 -1.48 3.19
C PRO A 141 18.96 -0.17 2.45
N GLU A 142 17.91 0.58 2.16
CA GLU A 142 17.88 1.93 1.55
C GLU A 142 16.53 2.58 1.90
N SER A 143 16.30 3.84 1.46
CA SER A 143 14.95 4.44 1.51
C SER A 143 14.01 3.68 0.59
N LEU A 144 12.91 3.14 1.13
CA LEU A 144 11.99 2.25 0.42
C LEU A 144 10.86 3.04 -0.25
N ILE A 145 10.46 2.57 -1.44
CA ILE A 145 9.31 3.07 -2.23
C ILE A 145 8.27 1.98 -2.49
N GLY A 146 8.56 0.73 -2.16
CA GLY A 146 7.66 -0.41 -2.32
C GLY A 146 8.00 -1.51 -1.34
N LEU A 147 6.98 -2.20 -0.85
CA LEU A 147 7.11 -3.31 0.09
C LEU A 147 6.00 -4.32 -0.21
N ALA A 148 6.35 -5.60 -0.32
CA ALA A 148 5.37 -6.66 -0.44
C ALA A 148 5.79 -7.87 0.41
N ILE A 149 4.79 -8.49 1.06
CA ILE A 149 4.95 -9.67 1.90
C ILE A 149 4.60 -10.92 1.11
N SER A 150 5.38 -11.98 1.30
CA SER A 150 5.11 -13.26 0.67
C SER A 150 3.83 -13.88 1.26
N PRO A 151 2.90 -14.35 0.41
CA PRO A 151 1.69 -15.02 0.88
C PRO A 151 1.95 -16.42 1.46
N SER A 152 3.15 -16.99 1.25
CA SER A 152 3.50 -18.33 1.76
C SER A 152 4.37 -18.31 3.03
N ASP A 153 5.18 -17.31 3.23
CA ASP A 153 5.97 -17.12 4.46
C ASP A 153 5.96 -15.63 4.85
N PRO A 154 5.23 -15.26 5.90
CA PRO A 154 5.13 -13.86 6.31
C PRO A 154 6.44 -13.26 6.86
N ARG A 155 7.54 -14.01 6.95
CA ARG A 155 8.89 -13.46 7.22
C ARG A 155 9.65 -13.10 5.95
N MET A 156 9.16 -13.57 4.81
CA MET A 156 9.75 -13.24 3.52
C MET A 156 9.08 -11.99 2.94
N LEU A 157 9.90 -10.97 2.67
CA LEU A 157 9.45 -9.74 2.03
C LEU A 157 10.36 -9.38 0.87
N ILE A 158 9.78 -8.71 -0.11
CA ILE A 158 10.53 -7.99 -1.12
C ILE A 158 10.30 -6.49 -0.92
N ALA A 159 11.36 -5.72 -0.99
CA ALA A 159 11.34 -4.27 -0.87
C ALA A 159 12.02 -3.63 -2.08
N SER A 160 11.54 -2.46 -2.45
CA SER A 160 12.11 -1.65 -3.53
C SER A 160 12.55 -0.30 -2.99
N SER A 161 13.78 0.10 -3.31
CA SER A 161 14.20 1.49 -3.24
C SER A 161 14.08 2.17 -4.60
N ALA A 162 14.50 3.42 -4.73
CA ALA A 162 14.57 4.09 -6.02
C ALA A 162 15.61 3.48 -6.99
N ARG A 163 16.48 2.55 -6.52
CA ARG A 163 17.62 2.03 -7.27
C ARG A 163 17.67 0.51 -7.37
N SER A 164 17.11 -0.21 -6.42
CA SER A 164 17.36 -1.64 -6.24
C SER A 164 16.18 -2.36 -5.61
N LEU A 165 16.09 -3.66 -5.86
CA LEU A 165 15.25 -4.58 -5.11
C LEU A 165 16.05 -5.27 -4.01
N PHE A 166 15.37 -5.60 -2.92
CA PHE A 166 15.93 -6.31 -1.77
C PHE A 166 14.96 -7.40 -1.33
N LEU A 167 15.50 -8.54 -0.96
CA LEU A 167 14.77 -9.66 -0.38
C LEU A 167 15.24 -9.92 1.05
N THR A 168 14.31 -10.12 1.96
CA THR A 168 14.55 -10.67 3.29
C THR A 168 13.80 -11.99 3.48
N GLN A 169 14.33 -12.89 4.31
CA GLN A 169 13.70 -14.15 4.71
C GLN A 169 13.54 -14.26 6.24
N ASP A 170 13.91 -13.21 6.95
CA ASP A 170 13.97 -13.18 8.40
C ASP A 170 13.16 -12.03 9.03
N GLY A 171 12.24 -11.45 8.26
CA GLY A 171 11.36 -10.39 8.71
C GLY A 171 12.02 -9.01 8.75
N GLY A 172 12.97 -8.77 7.85
CA GLY A 172 13.62 -7.47 7.72
C GLY A 172 14.85 -7.27 8.60
N LYS A 173 15.34 -8.33 9.26
CA LYS A 173 16.60 -8.25 10.04
C LYS A 173 17.81 -8.15 9.14
N THR A 174 17.81 -8.92 8.04
CA THR A 174 18.85 -8.87 7.02
C THR A 174 18.22 -8.77 5.63
N TRP A 175 18.89 -8.04 4.75
CA TRP A 175 18.44 -7.80 3.38
C TRP A 175 19.53 -8.16 2.37
N ASN A 176 19.15 -8.87 1.32
CA ASN A 176 20.01 -9.19 0.19
C ASN A 176 19.50 -8.51 -1.06
N ARG A 177 20.38 -8.00 -1.90
CA ARG A 177 19.98 -7.47 -3.21
C ARG A 177 19.32 -8.56 -4.05
N SER A 178 18.22 -8.20 -4.71
CA SER A 178 17.48 -9.05 -5.63
C SER A 178 17.57 -8.50 -7.04
N PRO A 179 17.59 -9.32 -8.08
CA PRO A 179 17.56 -8.84 -9.46
C PRO A 179 16.20 -8.21 -9.80
N GLY A 180 16.18 -7.34 -10.81
CA GLY A 180 14.99 -6.65 -11.30
C GLY A 180 15.09 -5.13 -11.22
N SER A 181 14.14 -4.47 -11.86
CA SER A 181 14.00 -3.01 -11.83
C SER A 181 13.38 -2.54 -10.52
N PRO A 182 13.67 -1.31 -10.04
CA PRO A 182 12.94 -0.74 -8.91
C PRO A 182 11.51 -0.36 -9.31
N GLY A 183 10.57 -0.42 -8.36
CA GLY A 183 9.17 -0.05 -8.61
C GLY A 183 8.24 -0.38 -7.45
N LEU A 184 6.95 -0.15 -7.67
CA LEU A 184 5.87 -0.56 -6.76
C LEU A 184 5.70 -2.07 -6.83
N LEU A 185 5.30 -2.69 -5.73
CA LEU A 185 5.29 -4.14 -5.59
C LEU A 185 3.92 -4.65 -5.12
N ALA A 186 3.48 -5.78 -5.68
CA ALA A 186 2.34 -6.54 -5.19
C ALA A 186 2.65 -8.04 -5.25
N TRP A 187 2.40 -8.78 -4.16
CA TRP A 187 2.68 -10.22 -4.06
C TRP A 187 1.44 -11.03 -3.67
N PRO A 188 0.46 -11.20 -4.57
CA PRO A 188 -0.81 -11.84 -4.23
C PRO A 188 -0.77 -13.36 -4.05
N GLN A 189 0.14 -14.05 -4.74
CA GLN A 189 0.25 -15.51 -4.73
C GLN A 189 1.72 -15.93 -4.79
N PRO A 190 2.08 -17.15 -4.32
CA PRO A 190 3.47 -17.59 -4.26
C PRO A 190 4.23 -17.50 -5.58
N ASP A 191 3.56 -17.74 -6.70
CA ASP A 191 4.06 -17.72 -8.06
C ASP A 191 3.69 -16.45 -8.84
N ARG A 192 3.19 -15.41 -8.16
CA ARG A 192 2.73 -14.16 -8.79
C ARG A 192 3.17 -12.96 -7.97
N LEU A 193 4.38 -12.52 -8.22
CA LEU A 193 4.92 -11.27 -7.71
C LEU A 193 4.99 -10.27 -8.87
N TYR A 194 4.39 -9.11 -8.68
CA TYR A 194 4.32 -8.05 -9.68
C TYR A 194 5.14 -6.83 -9.27
N LEU A 195 5.66 -6.16 -10.27
CA LEU A 195 6.40 -4.91 -10.14
C LEU A 195 5.91 -3.94 -11.22
N ALA A 196 5.65 -2.69 -10.81
CA ALA A 196 5.38 -1.58 -11.71
C ALA A 196 6.50 -0.55 -11.61
N ASP A 197 7.28 -0.38 -12.67
CA ASP A 197 8.37 0.60 -12.71
C ASP A 197 7.85 2.04 -12.87
N SER A 198 8.70 3.02 -12.67
CA SER A 198 8.36 4.44 -12.77
C SER A 198 7.91 4.90 -14.18
N LYS A 199 8.08 4.04 -15.20
CA LYS A 199 7.66 4.30 -16.58
C LYS A 199 6.38 3.53 -16.94
N GLY A 200 5.77 2.84 -15.96
CA GLY A 200 4.56 2.05 -16.12
C GLY A 200 4.78 0.66 -16.74
N SER A 201 6.01 0.17 -16.86
CA SER A 201 6.24 -1.22 -17.26
C SER A 201 5.80 -2.14 -16.13
N ILE A 202 4.99 -3.15 -16.46
CA ILE A 202 4.57 -4.19 -15.52
C ILE A 202 5.43 -5.42 -15.77
N GLU A 203 6.13 -5.85 -14.73
CA GLU A 203 6.91 -7.08 -14.73
C GLU A 203 6.30 -8.10 -13.76
N ARG A 204 6.45 -9.37 -14.06
CA ARG A 204 6.01 -10.49 -13.21
C ARG A 204 7.16 -11.46 -12.95
N SER A 205 7.26 -11.87 -11.70
CA SER A 205 8.13 -12.98 -11.27
C SER A 205 7.29 -14.16 -10.80
N THR A 206 7.69 -15.38 -11.17
CA THR A 206 7.10 -16.65 -10.71
C THR A 206 8.01 -17.41 -9.74
N ASN A 207 9.15 -16.82 -9.39
CA ASN A 207 10.19 -17.44 -8.56
C ASN A 207 10.72 -16.47 -7.48
N MET A 208 9.79 -15.77 -6.81
CA MET A 208 10.10 -14.91 -5.64
C MET A 208 11.10 -13.79 -5.95
N GLY A 209 11.01 -13.18 -7.14
CA GLY A 209 11.86 -12.07 -7.54
C GLY A 209 13.26 -12.48 -8.08
N GLN A 210 13.55 -13.78 -8.23
CA GLN A 210 14.83 -14.22 -8.79
C GLN A 210 14.97 -13.94 -10.29
N SER A 211 13.86 -13.88 -11.00
CA SER A 211 13.82 -13.43 -12.39
C SER A 211 12.48 -12.77 -12.72
N TRP A 212 12.50 -11.86 -13.67
CA TRP A 212 11.35 -11.06 -14.06
C TRP A 212 11.09 -11.15 -15.56
N ARG A 213 9.82 -11.08 -15.93
CA ARG A 213 9.38 -11.03 -17.32
C ARG A 213 8.35 -9.91 -17.46
N GLN A 214 8.43 -9.15 -18.52
CA GLN A 214 7.44 -8.15 -18.85
C GLN A 214 6.07 -8.82 -19.02
N ALA A 215 5.06 -8.31 -18.31
CA ALA A 215 3.67 -8.73 -18.41
C ALA A 215 2.86 -7.76 -19.28
N GLY A 216 3.08 -6.45 -19.13
CA GLY A 216 2.33 -5.43 -19.85
C GLY A 216 2.86 -4.03 -19.57
N ARG A 217 1.99 -3.02 -19.76
CA ARG A 217 2.34 -1.61 -19.52
C ARG A 217 1.10 -0.79 -19.15
N LEU A 218 1.25 0.07 -18.16
CA LEU A 218 0.29 1.12 -17.83
C LEU A 218 0.36 2.29 -18.82
N PRO A 219 -0.71 3.05 -19.00
CA PRO A 219 -0.73 4.23 -19.89
C PRO A 219 0.08 5.41 -19.34
N GLY A 220 0.50 5.37 -18.08
CA GLY A 220 1.28 6.41 -17.42
C GLY A 220 2.06 5.93 -16.19
N PRO A 221 2.86 6.81 -15.57
CA PRO A 221 3.61 6.50 -14.37
C PRO A 221 2.68 6.10 -13.20
N PRO A 222 2.92 4.95 -12.54
CA PRO A 222 2.08 4.52 -11.42
C PRO A 222 2.40 5.28 -10.13
N SER A 223 1.37 5.53 -9.32
CA SER A 223 1.47 6.02 -7.94
C SER A 223 1.14 4.95 -6.90
N ALA A 224 0.31 3.96 -7.26
CA ALA A 224 -0.01 2.82 -6.41
C ALA A 224 -0.20 1.55 -7.25
N LEU A 225 0.08 0.40 -6.63
CA LEU A 225 -0.19 -0.94 -7.18
C LEU A 225 -0.84 -1.78 -6.10
N GLY A 226 -1.98 -2.41 -6.41
CA GLY A 226 -2.74 -3.25 -5.51
C GLY A 226 -3.22 -4.53 -6.18
N PHE A 227 -3.72 -5.45 -5.36
CA PHE A 227 -4.30 -6.70 -5.82
C PHE A 227 -5.49 -7.09 -4.93
N GLY A 228 -6.53 -7.65 -5.53
CA GLY A 228 -7.66 -8.23 -4.82
C GLY A 228 -8.62 -8.90 -5.79
N SER A 229 -9.44 -9.83 -5.31
CA SER A 229 -10.45 -10.57 -6.10
C SER A 229 -9.92 -11.21 -7.39
N GLY A 230 -8.61 -11.54 -7.43
CA GLY A 230 -7.98 -12.13 -8.61
C GLY A 230 -7.45 -11.12 -9.64
N GLU A 231 -7.60 -9.83 -9.40
CA GLU A 231 -7.33 -8.73 -10.32
C GLU A 231 -6.22 -7.82 -9.79
N LEU A 232 -5.46 -7.20 -10.70
CA LEU A 232 -4.50 -6.14 -10.37
C LEU A 232 -5.16 -4.78 -10.53
N PHE A 233 -4.81 -3.87 -9.64
CA PHE A 233 -5.22 -2.47 -9.70
C PHE A 233 -3.98 -1.57 -9.66
N ALA A 234 -4.01 -0.50 -10.42
CA ALA A 234 -2.97 0.51 -10.41
C ALA A 234 -3.59 1.90 -10.43
N ALA A 235 -3.04 2.80 -9.62
CA ALA A 235 -3.30 4.22 -9.80
C ALA A 235 -2.13 4.88 -10.53
N THR A 236 -2.42 5.92 -11.29
CA THR A 236 -1.41 6.71 -12.00
C THR A 236 -1.30 8.10 -11.40
N HIS A 237 -0.21 8.80 -11.64
CA HIS A 237 0.02 10.14 -11.08
C HIS A 237 -1.01 11.19 -11.53
N ASN A 238 -1.75 10.96 -12.61
CA ASN A 238 -2.88 11.82 -13.02
C ASN A 238 -4.21 11.46 -12.31
N GLY A 239 -4.19 10.51 -11.36
CA GLY A 239 -5.34 10.14 -10.54
C GLY A 239 -6.22 9.04 -11.12
N ALA A 240 -5.99 8.58 -12.35
CA ALA A 240 -6.77 7.48 -12.91
C ALA A 240 -6.46 6.15 -12.17
N VAL A 241 -7.51 5.38 -11.92
CA VAL A 241 -7.42 4.02 -11.36
C VAL A 241 -7.76 3.02 -12.44
N LEU A 242 -6.89 2.06 -12.62
CA LEU A 242 -6.90 1.06 -13.68
C LEU A 242 -7.03 -0.34 -13.09
N GLU A 243 -7.65 -1.25 -13.84
CA GLU A 243 -7.84 -2.65 -13.51
C GLU A 243 -7.27 -3.54 -14.61
N SER A 244 -6.64 -4.64 -14.22
CA SER A 244 -6.21 -5.71 -15.13
C SER A 244 -6.75 -7.05 -14.64
N ARG A 245 -7.47 -7.74 -15.53
CA ARG A 245 -8.05 -9.08 -15.33
C ARG A 245 -7.24 -10.19 -15.95
N ASP A 246 -6.15 -9.84 -16.63
CA ASP A 246 -5.29 -10.75 -17.39
C ASP A 246 -3.83 -10.71 -16.90
N GLN A 247 -3.66 -10.55 -15.57
CA GLN A 247 -2.36 -10.60 -14.90
C GLN A 247 -1.39 -9.49 -15.31
N GLY A 248 -1.93 -8.31 -15.61
CA GLY A 248 -1.15 -7.11 -15.95
C GLY A 248 -0.86 -6.94 -17.44
N ALA A 249 -1.39 -7.81 -18.32
CA ALA A 249 -1.15 -7.71 -19.76
C ALA A 249 -1.89 -6.54 -20.38
N THR A 250 -3.18 -6.35 -20.04
CA THR A 250 -3.99 -5.20 -20.48
C THR A 250 -4.65 -4.51 -19.29
N TRP A 251 -4.98 -3.24 -19.46
CA TRP A 251 -5.53 -2.38 -18.41
C TRP A 251 -6.74 -1.62 -18.92
N SER A 252 -7.80 -1.59 -18.13
CA SER A 252 -9.00 -0.80 -18.36
C SER A 252 -9.20 0.22 -17.25
N GLU A 253 -9.71 1.39 -17.59
CA GLU A 253 -10.00 2.44 -16.62
C GLU A 253 -11.23 2.06 -15.78
N ARG A 254 -11.10 2.18 -14.46
CA ARG A 254 -12.17 1.98 -13.48
C ARG A 254 -12.69 3.30 -12.94
N PHE A 255 -11.79 4.28 -12.82
CA PHE A 255 -12.08 5.61 -12.30
C PHE A 255 -11.12 6.62 -12.95
N SER A 256 -11.66 7.79 -13.28
CA SER A 256 -10.91 8.99 -13.68
C SER A 256 -11.41 10.19 -12.85
N PRO A 257 -10.51 11.04 -12.32
CA PRO A 257 -10.87 12.22 -11.53
C PRO A 257 -11.58 13.29 -12.33
#